data_4e6b831e423a8ed0fcad56f7eae34cd9
#
_entry.id   4e6b831e423a8ed0fcad56f7eae34cd9
#
_cell.length_a   1.000
_cell.length_b   1.000
_cell.length_c   1.000
_cell.angle_alpha   90.00
_cell.angle_beta   90.00
_cell.angle_gamma   90.00
#
_symmetry.space_group_name_H-M   'P 1'
#
loop_
_entity.id
_entity.type
_entity.pdbx_description
1 polymer ?
#
loop_
_entity_poly.entity_id
_entity_poly.type
_entity_poly.pdbx_seq_one_letter_code
_entity_poly.pdbx_strand_id
1 'polypeptide(L)'
;MAGPMSAPATAPVARVVATPAALALIAELAARHGPLMFHQSGGCCDGSAPMCYPAGELLVGQADVCLGEIGGAQFYMTRAQFEYWQHTRLVIDVVPGAGGMFSLEGRTGKRFLTRSELFSDEEAAWLAAQPGL
;
A
#
# COMPACT_ATOMS: atom_id res chain seq x y z
N MET A 1 -16.07 -7.47 -26.06
CA MET A 1 -16.20 -7.41 -25.39
C MET A 1 -16.69 -7.19 -24.54
N ALA A 2 -16.65 -7.55 -24.34
CA ALA A 2 -17.12 -7.40 -23.63
C ALA A 2 -17.18 -7.23 -22.85
N GLY A 3 -17.31 -7.26 -22.64
CA GLY A 3 -17.53 -7.20 -21.88
C GLY A 3 -17.08 -7.06 -21.03
N PRO A 4 -17.05 -6.77 -20.78
CA PRO A 4 -16.67 -6.80 -19.83
C PRO A 4 -16.54 -6.83 -18.95
N MET A 5 -16.53 -6.62 -18.71
CA MET A 5 -16.55 -6.73 -17.89
C MET A 5 -16.81 -7.24 -17.07
N SER A 6 -17.10 -6.99 -17.41
CA SER A 6 -17.79 -7.66 -16.44
C SER A 6 -17.08 -8.61 -15.64
N ALA A 7 -16.20 -8.89 -15.81
CA ALA A 7 -15.62 -9.90 -15.03
C ALA A 7 -14.68 -9.37 -13.97
N PRO A 8 -15.13 -8.48 -13.10
CA PRO A 8 -14.27 -8.07 -12.03
C PRO A 8 -13.86 -9.24 -11.16
N ALA A 9 -14.71 -10.27 -11.09
CA ALA A 9 -14.40 -11.44 -10.29
C ALA A 9 -13.27 -12.28 -10.87
N THR A 10 -12.90 -12.08 -12.13
CA THR A 10 -11.78 -12.81 -12.74
C THR A 10 -10.52 -11.99 -12.83
N ALA A 11 -10.60 -10.70 -12.53
CA ALA A 11 -9.43 -9.84 -12.54
C ALA A 11 -8.76 -9.86 -11.16
N PRO A 12 -7.44 -9.81 -11.11
CA PRO A 12 -6.76 -9.71 -9.82
C PRO A 12 -7.24 -8.49 -9.04
N VAL A 13 -7.50 -8.69 -7.76
CA VAL A 13 -7.92 -7.62 -6.86
C VAL A 13 -6.71 -7.16 -6.07
N ALA A 14 -6.37 -5.90 -6.18
CA ALA A 14 -5.25 -5.35 -5.43
C ALA A 14 -5.70 -4.99 -4.01
N ARG A 15 -4.88 -5.32 -3.02
CA ARG A 15 -5.14 -4.93 -1.64
C ARG A 15 -4.58 -3.56 -1.32
N VAL A 16 -3.66 -3.07 -2.13
CA VAL A 16 -3.09 -1.73 -1.98
C VAL A 16 -2.93 -1.11 -3.34
N VAL A 17 -3.31 0.16 -3.44
CA VAL A 17 -3.15 0.95 -4.66
C VAL A 17 -2.64 2.33 -4.27
N ALA A 18 -2.19 3.09 -5.25
CA ALA A 18 -1.67 4.43 -5.01
C ALA A 18 -2.32 5.43 -5.96
N THR A 19 -2.56 6.64 -5.46
CA THR A 19 -3.07 7.73 -6.31
C THR A 19 -1.98 8.16 -7.28
N PRO A 20 -2.35 8.87 -8.37
CA PRO A 20 -1.34 9.42 -9.29
C PRO A 20 -0.32 10.31 -8.57
N ALA A 21 -0.76 11.10 -7.58
CA ALA A 21 0.17 11.94 -6.81
C ALA A 21 1.15 11.09 -6.02
N ALA A 22 0.67 9.99 -5.42
CA ALA A 22 1.54 9.09 -4.68
C ALA A 22 2.52 8.38 -5.61
N LEU A 23 2.05 7.94 -6.78
CA LEU A 23 2.93 7.30 -7.75
C LEU A 23 4.02 8.25 -8.23
N ALA A 24 3.69 9.53 -8.41
CA ALA A 24 4.68 10.54 -8.81
C ALA A 24 5.75 10.72 -7.74
N LEU A 25 5.35 10.79 -6.47
CA LEU A 25 6.32 10.93 -5.38
C LEU A 25 7.17 9.68 -5.23
N ILE A 26 6.58 8.50 -5.39
CA ILE A 26 7.32 7.25 -5.36
C ILE A 26 8.39 7.23 -6.45
N ALA A 27 8.04 7.67 -7.66
CA ALA A 27 8.98 7.70 -8.77
C ALA A 27 10.13 8.68 -8.48
N GLU A 28 9.82 9.85 -7.90
CA GLU A 28 10.83 10.83 -7.53
C GLU A 28 11.79 10.26 -6.48
N LEU A 29 11.26 9.62 -5.45
CA LEU A 29 12.07 9.04 -4.38
C LEU A 29 12.90 7.87 -4.91
N ALA A 30 12.34 7.04 -5.78
CA ALA A 30 13.06 5.92 -6.37
C ALA A 30 14.22 6.40 -7.24
N ALA A 31 14.04 7.53 -7.94
CA ALA A 31 15.11 8.10 -8.75
C ALA A 31 16.27 8.57 -7.89
N ARG A 32 16.02 8.97 -6.65
CA ARG A 32 17.04 9.45 -5.72
C ARG A 32 17.68 8.35 -4.90
N HIS A 33 16.89 7.37 -4.49
CA HIS A 33 17.30 6.38 -3.48
C HIS A 33 17.36 4.95 -4.01
N GLY A 34 16.96 4.72 -5.25
CA GLY A 34 16.86 3.38 -5.81
C GLY A 34 15.55 2.70 -5.39
N PRO A 35 15.48 1.38 -5.49
CA PRO A 35 14.25 0.66 -5.16
C PRO A 35 13.77 0.97 -3.76
N LEU A 36 12.46 1.05 -3.61
CA LEU A 36 11.80 1.44 -2.36
C LEU A 36 10.96 0.32 -1.80
N MET A 37 10.65 0.42 -0.51
CA MET A 37 9.66 -0.42 0.16
C MET A 37 8.85 0.43 1.13
N PHE A 38 7.66 -0.02 1.45
CA PHE A 38 6.78 0.60 2.44
C PHE A 38 6.48 -0.37 3.56
N HIS A 39 6.28 0.16 4.75
CA HIS A 39 5.85 -0.64 5.90
C HIS A 39 4.84 0.13 6.73
N GLN A 40 3.68 -0.48 6.97
CA GLN A 40 2.62 0.07 7.81
C GLN A 40 2.59 -0.77 9.09
N SER A 41 3.22 -0.27 10.15
CA SER A 41 3.32 -1.03 11.40
C SER A 41 2.41 -0.52 12.49
N GLY A 42 1.80 0.63 12.31
CA GLY A 42 0.88 1.20 13.29
C GLY A 42 -0.25 1.92 12.61
N GLY A 43 -1.23 2.34 13.39
CA GLY A 43 -2.38 3.04 12.85
C GLY A 43 -3.42 2.08 12.28
N CYS A 44 -4.61 2.08 12.90
CA CYS A 44 -5.70 1.23 12.47
C CYS A 44 -6.82 2.03 11.79
N CYS A 45 -6.56 3.31 11.47
CA CYS A 45 -7.55 4.23 10.93
C CYS A 45 -7.02 4.94 9.71
N ASP A 46 -7.94 5.47 8.91
CA ASP A 46 -7.58 6.36 7.82
C ASP A 46 -6.74 7.52 8.36
N GLY A 47 -5.80 7.97 7.57
CA GLY A 47 -4.94 9.08 7.94
C GLY A 47 -3.60 8.66 8.51
N SER A 48 -3.40 7.37 8.80
CA SER A 48 -2.10 6.90 9.23
C SER A 48 -1.11 6.97 8.07
N ALA A 49 0.17 7.06 8.39
CA ALA A 49 1.21 7.20 7.38
C ALA A 49 2.08 5.95 7.33
N PRO A 50 2.19 5.30 6.17
CA PRO A 50 3.16 4.23 6.02
C PRO A 50 4.56 4.83 5.94
N MET A 51 5.55 4.11 6.40
CA MET A 51 6.95 4.53 6.31
C MET A 51 7.53 4.05 4.97
N CYS A 52 8.32 4.91 4.35
CA CYS A 52 8.99 4.61 3.09
C CYS A 52 10.48 4.45 3.34
N TYR A 53 11.05 3.33 2.93
CA TYR A 53 12.46 2.99 3.12
C TYR A 53 13.09 2.57 1.81
N PRO A 54 14.43 2.66 1.69
CA PRO A 54 15.11 1.95 0.61
C PRO A 54 14.85 0.45 0.75
N ALA A 55 14.63 -0.23 -0.34
CA ALA A 55 14.37 -1.66 -0.32
C ALA A 55 15.54 -2.39 0.34
N GLY A 56 15.22 -3.30 1.28
CA GLY A 56 16.23 -4.02 2.02
C GLY A 56 16.71 -3.34 3.30
N GLU A 57 16.35 -2.08 3.50
CA GLU A 57 16.74 -1.35 4.71
C GLU A 57 16.04 -1.90 5.94
N LEU A 58 14.76 -2.27 5.80
CA LEU A 58 13.99 -2.86 6.86
C LEU A 58 13.91 -4.36 6.63
N LEU A 59 14.26 -5.15 7.64
CA LEU A 59 14.16 -6.59 7.53
C LEU A 59 12.70 -7.02 7.65
N VAL A 60 12.24 -7.74 6.63
CA VAL A 60 10.87 -8.26 6.59
C VAL A 60 10.88 -9.65 7.21
N GLY A 61 10.07 -9.84 8.24
CA GLY A 61 10.01 -11.09 8.96
C GLY A 61 8.73 -11.87 8.71
N GLN A 62 8.58 -12.98 9.41
CA GLN A 62 7.38 -13.82 9.29
C GLN A 62 6.14 -13.14 9.85
N ALA A 63 6.31 -12.12 10.68
CA ALA A 63 5.20 -11.36 11.23
C ALA A 63 4.69 -10.31 10.24
N ASP A 64 5.34 -10.16 9.09
CA ASP A 64 4.94 -9.18 8.08
C ASP A 64 4.29 -9.87 6.90
N VAL A 65 3.33 -9.18 6.30
CA VAL A 65 2.68 -9.66 5.07
C VAL A 65 2.88 -8.63 3.98
N CYS A 66 3.06 -9.08 2.75
CA CYS A 66 3.16 -8.21 1.60
C CYS A 66 1.77 -8.08 0.98
N LEU A 67 1.23 -6.85 0.97
CA LEU A 67 -0.09 -6.61 0.40
C LEU A 67 -0.05 -6.47 -1.11
N GLY A 68 1.10 -6.15 -1.66
CA GLY A 68 1.25 -5.93 -3.09
C GLY A 68 2.33 -4.91 -3.36
N GLU A 69 2.24 -4.28 -4.52
CA GLU A 69 3.27 -3.37 -5.02
C GLU A 69 2.61 -2.09 -5.52
N ILE A 70 3.19 -0.96 -5.18
CA ILE A 70 2.74 0.33 -5.69
C ILE A 70 3.96 1.06 -6.28
N GLY A 71 3.85 1.44 -7.56
CA GLY A 71 4.95 2.14 -8.23
C GLY A 71 6.27 1.39 -8.23
N GLY A 72 6.24 0.07 -8.21
CA GLY A 72 7.43 -0.75 -8.13
C GLY A 72 7.95 -1.00 -6.72
N ALA A 73 7.29 -0.45 -5.71
CA ALA A 73 7.69 -0.60 -4.31
C ALA A 73 6.79 -1.63 -3.62
N GLN A 74 7.38 -2.59 -2.93
CA GLN A 74 6.63 -3.57 -2.16
C GLN A 74 6.04 -2.90 -0.92
N PHE A 75 4.79 -3.23 -0.61
CA PHE A 75 4.10 -2.66 0.54
C PHE A 75 3.85 -3.76 1.57
N TYR A 76 4.43 -3.59 2.74
CA TYR A 76 4.34 -4.56 3.84
C TYR A 76 3.51 -4.02 4.99
N MET A 77 2.93 -4.92 5.75
CA MET A 77 2.15 -4.61 6.93
C MET A 77 2.36 -5.73 7.94
N THR A 78 2.36 -5.42 9.23
CA THR A 78 2.42 -6.49 10.22
C THR A 78 1.15 -7.33 10.12
N ARG A 79 1.26 -8.61 10.46
CA ARG A 79 0.11 -9.51 10.40
C ARG A 79 -0.99 -9.03 11.33
N ALA A 80 -0.64 -8.49 12.49
CA ALA A 80 -1.62 -7.95 13.42
C ALA A 80 -2.39 -6.78 12.82
N GLN A 81 -1.70 -5.89 12.11
CA GLN A 81 -2.38 -4.79 11.41
C GLN A 81 -3.24 -5.31 10.27
N PHE A 82 -2.77 -6.33 9.56
CA PHE A 82 -3.51 -6.90 8.45
C PHE A 82 -4.88 -7.44 8.91
N GLU A 83 -4.97 -7.94 10.12
CA GLU A 83 -6.26 -8.42 10.64
C GLU A 83 -7.30 -7.30 10.71
N TYR A 84 -6.88 -6.06 10.92
CA TYR A 84 -7.78 -4.93 10.88
C TYR A 84 -8.13 -4.50 9.45
N TRP A 85 -7.14 -4.57 8.54
CA TRP A 85 -7.28 -3.98 7.22
C TRP A 85 -7.70 -4.96 6.13
N GLN A 86 -7.79 -6.26 6.46
CA GLN A 86 -7.98 -7.30 5.45
C GLN A 86 -9.27 -7.18 4.64
N HIS A 87 -10.26 -6.47 5.16
CA HIS A 87 -11.53 -6.29 4.47
C HIS A 87 -11.60 -4.99 3.67
N THR A 88 -10.49 -4.27 3.60
CA THR A 88 -10.43 -3.00 2.90
C THR A 88 -9.25 -2.98 1.94
N ARG A 89 -9.39 -2.17 0.89
CA ARG A 89 -8.28 -1.84 0.01
C ARG A 89 -7.63 -0.59 0.58
N LEU A 90 -6.32 -0.60 0.69
CA LEU A 90 -5.58 0.58 1.09
C LEU A 90 -5.31 1.44 -0.12
N VAL A 91 -5.56 2.73 -0.01
CA VAL A 91 -5.28 3.70 -1.05
C VAL A 91 -4.23 4.65 -0.49
N ILE A 92 -3.04 4.59 -1.04
CA ILE A 92 -1.94 5.43 -0.60
C ILE A 92 -1.99 6.73 -1.37
N ASP A 93 -2.12 7.82 -0.63
CA ASP A 93 -2.23 9.17 -1.18
C ASP A 93 -1.08 10.01 -0.65
N VAL A 94 -1.00 11.24 -1.10
CA VAL A 94 0.01 12.20 -0.68
C VAL A 94 -0.68 13.49 -0.31
N VAL A 95 -0.30 14.05 0.82
CA VAL A 95 -0.81 15.33 1.29
C VAL A 95 0.37 16.21 1.69
N PRO A 96 0.18 17.55 1.71
CA PRO A 96 1.23 18.43 2.24
C PRO A 96 1.47 18.14 3.71
N GLY A 97 2.71 18.27 4.14
CA GLY A 97 3.06 18.10 5.54
C GLY A 97 4.42 17.45 5.71
N ALA A 98 4.82 17.24 6.95
CA ALA A 98 6.07 16.59 7.28
C ALA A 98 5.85 15.09 7.35
N GLY A 99 6.65 14.32 6.63
CA GLY A 99 6.66 12.88 6.77
C GLY A 99 7.34 12.45 8.05
N GLY A 100 7.34 11.15 8.31
CA GLY A 100 8.02 10.59 9.46
C GLY A 100 9.52 10.88 9.39
N MET A 101 10.14 11.01 10.56
CA MET A 101 11.54 11.38 10.66
C MET A 101 12.46 10.45 9.86
N PHE A 102 12.15 9.16 9.87
CA PHE A 102 12.97 8.16 9.20
C PHE A 102 12.42 7.72 7.85
N SER A 103 11.32 8.33 7.40
CA SER A 103 10.71 8.02 6.12
C SER A 103 11.33 8.90 5.04
N LEU A 104 11.56 8.33 3.85
CA LEU A 104 12.31 9.01 2.80
C LEU A 104 11.65 10.30 2.31
N GLU A 105 10.31 10.39 2.37
CA GLU A 105 9.62 11.59 1.92
C GLU A 105 9.68 12.73 2.95
N GLY A 106 10.29 12.52 4.11
CA GLY A 106 10.23 13.45 5.22
C GLY A 106 10.72 14.87 4.93
N ARG A 107 11.57 15.04 3.93
CA ARG A 107 12.13 16.37 3.58
C ARG A 107 11.54 16.97 2.32
N THR A 108 10.51 16.32 1.77
CA THR A 108 9.91 16.80 0.50
C THR A 108 8.82 17.84 0.72
N GLY A 109 8.38 18.06 1.95
CA GLY A 109 7.21 18.88 2.23
C GLY A 109 5.90 18.16 1.98
N LYS A 110 5.96 16.86 1.71
CA LYS A 110 4.82 15.99 1.46
C LYS A 110 4.92 14.77 2.34
N ARG A 111 3.78 14.14 2.59
CA ARG A 111 3.78 12.88 3.33
C ARG A 111 2.79 11.92 2.68
N PHE A 112 3.09 10.64 2.80
CA PHE A 112 2.16 9.60 2.38
C PHE A 112 1.06 9.48 3.42
N LEU A 113 -0.12 9.11 2.96
CA LEU A 113 -1.29 8.98 3.80
C LEU A 113 -2.05 7.73 3.37
N THR A 114 -2.44 6.92 4.33
CA THR A 114 -3.21 5.71 4.05
C THR A 114 -4.69 6.03 4.19
N ARG A 115 -5.43 5.78 3.11
CA ARG A 115 -6.89 5.80 3.13
C ARG A 115 -7.36 4.38 2.91
N SER A 116 -8.60 4.11 3.23
CA SER A 116 -9.16 2.78 3.02
C SER A 116 -10.51 2.88 2.33
N GLU A 117 -10.84 1.84 1.59
CA GLU A 117 -12.17 1.68 1.00
C GLU A 117 -12.56 0.22 1.10
N LEU A 118 -13.84 -0.03 1.30
CA LEU A 118 -14.33 -1.39 1.41
C LEU A 118 -14.27 -2.08 0.05
N PHE A 119 -13.94 -3.36 0.06
CA PHE A 119 -14.04 -4.17 -1.14
C PHE A 119 -15.51 -4.36 -1.48
N SER A 120 -15.82 -4.46 -2.78
CA SER A 120 -17.14 -4.89 -3.21
C SER A 120 -17.32 -6.36 -2.86
N ASP A 121 -18.56 -6.84 -2.90
CA ASP A 121 -18.85 -8.25 -2.62
C ASP A 121 -18.10 -9.17 -3.59
N GLU A 122 -18.00 -8.78 -4.85
CA GLU A 122 -17.28 -9.55 -5.85
C GLU A 122 -15.79 -9.59 -5.56
N GLU A 123 -15.23 -8.46 -5.18
CA GLU A 123 -13.82 -8.37 -4.82
C GLU A 123 -13.51 -9.20 -3.59
N ALA A 124 -14.38 -9.11 -2.58
CA ALA A 124 -14.21 -9.88 -1.35
C ALA A 124 -14.27 -11.38 -1.64
N ALA A 125 -15.18 -11.80 -2.51
CA ALA A 125 -15.30 -13.20 -2.90
C ALA A 125 -14.05 -13.68 -3.63
N TRP A 126 -13.52 -12.86 -4.52
CA TRP A 126 -12.29 -13.21 -5.24
C TRP A 126 -11.13 -13.39 -4.26
N LEU A 127 -10.98 -12.46 -3.32
CA LEU A 127 -9.90 -12.52 -2.33
C LEU A 127 -10.04 -13.74 -1.42
N ALA A 128 -11.27 -14.09 -1.04
CA ALA A 128 -11.51 -15.25 -0.19
C ALA A 128 -11.14 -16.55 -0.87
N ALA A 129 -11.15 -16.57 -2.21
CA ALA A 129 -10.81 -17.75 -2.98
C ALA A 129 -9.29 -17.89 -3.19
N GLN A 130 -8.50 -16.88 -2.83
CA GLN A 130 -7.06 -16.90 -3.00
C GLN A 130 -6.37 -17.50 -1.78
N PRO A 131 -5.15 -18.02 -1.94
CA PRO A 131 -4.37 -18.43 -0.78
C PRO A 131 -4.17 -17.27 0.19
N GLY A 132 -4.10 -17.58 1.48
CA GLY A 132 -3.84 -16.56 2.49
C GLY A 132 -2.46 -15.94 2.32
N LEU A 133 -2.30 -14.75 2.85
CA LEU A 133 -1.02 -14.06 2.85
C LEU A 133 -0.11 -14.56 3.97
#